data_84e3a67de159c2f5ae7d9f5017919f90
#
_entry.id   84e3a67de159c2f5ae7d9f5017919f90
#
_cell.length_a   1.000
_cell.length_b   1.000
_cell.length_c   1.000
_cell.angle_alpha   90.00
_cell.angle_beta   90.00
_cell.angle_gamma   90.00
#
_symmetry.space_group_name_H-M   'P 1'
#
loop_
_entity.id
_entity.type
_entity.pdbx_description
1 polymer ?
#
loop_
_entity_poly.entity_id
_entity_poly.type
_entity_poly.pdbx_seq_one_letter_code
_entity_poly.pdbx_strand_id
1 'polypeptide(L)'
;MITTANLNSPLGLVSLTGSDAGLSAISFHGTEGQTATALCAVPACLQEVYRQLQAYFGHELREFSLTYAPEAGTEFQRQVWQALSGIGYGRTASYLEVAKRLNNPKSVRAVGAANGQNPLAIVWPCHRVIGTDGSLTGYAGGLHRKKWLLEFEQPTRQGGLFG
;
A
#
# COMPACT_ATOMS: atom_id res chain seq x y z
N MET A 1 7.49 -20.30 9.06
CA MET A 1 8.00 -19.38 10.10
C MET A 1 7.89 -17.94 9.61
N ILE A 2 7.32 -17.07 10.43
CA ILE A 2 7.14 -15.67 10.07
C ILE A 2 8.44 -14.91 10.34
N THR A 3 8.85 -14.12 9.37
CA THR A 3 10.05 -13.29 9.47
C THR A 3 9.71 -11.84 9.15
N THR A 4 10.58 -10.94 9.57
CA THR A 4 10.42 -9.50 9.32
C THR A 4 11.72 -8.89 8.81
N ALA A 5 11.57 -7.80 8.09
CA ALA A 5 12.69 -6.97 7.66
C ALA A 5 12.22 -5.52 7.60
N ASN A 6 13.14 -4.59 7.76
CA ASN A 6 12.85 -3.16 7.71
C ASN A 6 13.57 -2.52 6.54
N LEU A 7 12.85 -1.71 5.78
CA LEU A 7 13.35 -1.03 4.61
C LEU A 7 13.34 0.48 4.84
N ASN A 8 14.45 1.14 4.54
CA ASN A 8 14.46 2.61 4.52
C ASN A 8 13.69 3.13 3.32
N SER A 9 12.89 4.15 3.55
CA SER A 9 12.17 4.80 2.48
C SER A 9 12.09 6.30 2.74
N PRO A 10 11.68 7.10 1.75
CA PRO A 10 11.42 8.53 1.97
C PRO A 10 10.36 8.80 3.04
N LEU A 11 9.57 7.80 3.39
CA LEU A 11 8.52 7.91 4.38
C LEU A 11 8.93 7.33 5.75
N GLY A 12 10.19 7.00 5.93
CA GLY A 12 10.70 6.36 7.13
C GLY A 12 10.85 4.86 6.94
N LEU A 13 10.98 4.14 8.05
CA LEU A 13 11.13 2.70 7.98
C LEU A 13 9.81 2.03 7.60
N VAL A 14 9.89 1.13 6.63
CA VAL A 14 8.79 0.29 6.22
C VAL A 14 9.07 -1.12 6.72
N SER A 15 8.15 -1.69 7.46
CA SER A 15 8.28 -3.04 8.00
C SER A 15 7.62 -4.05 7.09
N LEU A 16 8.35 -5.11 6.76
CA LEU A 16 7.88 -6.18 5.90
C LEU A 16 7.78 -7.45 6.73
N THR A 17 6.67 -8.16 6.62
CA THR A 17 6.45 -9.42 7.33
C THR A 17 5.95 -10.47 6.36
N GLY A 18 6.47 -11.67 6.49
CA GLY A 18 6.06 -12.76 5.61
C GLY A 18 6.69 -14.08 6.02
N SER A 19 6.42 -15.09 5.18
CA SER A 19 6.92 -16.43 5.36
C SER A 19 7.09 -17.07 3.98
N ASP A 20 7.43 -18.34 3.97
CA ASP A 20 7.51 -19.09 2.71
C ASP A 20 6.16 -19.15 1.99
N ALA A 21 5.06 -18.98 2.74
CA ALA A 21 3.72 -18.94 2.15
C ALA A 21 3.45 -17.61 1.41
N GLY A 22 4.22 -16.58 1.69
CA GLY A 22 4.09 -15.30 1.03
C GLY A 22 4.12 -14.11 1.97
N LEU A 23 3.96 -12.95 1.40
CA LEU A 23 3.94 -11.67 2.12
C LEU A 23 2.65 -11.52 2.90
N SER A 24 2.75 -11.15 4.18
CA SER A 24 1.58 -11.01 5.03
C SER A 24 1.33 -9.60 5.54
N ALA A 25 2.35 -8.74 5.63
CA ALA A 25 2.14 -7.37 6.10
C ALA A 25 3.22 -6.42 5.61
N ILE A 26 2.81 -5.21 5.32
CA ILE A 26 3.69 -4.06 5.09
C ILE A 26 3.09 -2.91 5.89
N SER A 27 3.90 -2.31 6.75
CA SER A 27 3.44 -1.20 7.56
C SER A 27 4.54 -0.17 7.75
N PHE A 28 4.13 1.05 8.11
CA PHE A 28 5.08 2.12 8.39
C PHE A 28 5.38 2.15 9.88
N HIS A 29 6.65 2.31 10.20
CA HIS A 29 7.08 2.45 11.59
C HIS A 29 7.67 3.82 11.81
N GLY A 30 7.18 4.48 12.86
CA GLY A 30 7.80 5.69 13.33
C GLY A 30 8.60 5.47 14.60
N THR A 31 9.01 4.24 14.89
CA THR A 31 9.62 3.90 16.17
C THR A 31 11.10 4.21 16.20
N GLU A 32 11.49 4.92 17.23
CA GLU A 32 12.90 5.17 17.51
C GLU A 32 13.62 3.86 17.81
N GLY A 33 14.89 3.79 17.46
CA GLY A 33 15.72 2.65 17.78
C GLY A 33 15.68 1.51 16.79
N GLN A 34 14.83 1.59 15.79
CA GLN A 34 14.80 0.58 14.73
C GLN A 34 15.66 1.03 13.56
N THR A 35 16.37 0.09 12.96
CA THR A 35 17.23 0.36 11.82
C THR A 35 16.82 -0.52 10.64
N ALA A 36 17.20 -0.06 9.45
CA ALA A 36 16.97 -0.85 8.25
C ALA A 36 17.75 -2.17 8.32
N THR A 37 17.14 -3.22 7.80
CA THR A 37 17.80 -4.51 7.66
C THR A 37 18.79 -4.43 6.51
N ALA A 38 20.04 -4.84 6.74
CA ALA A 38 21.02 -4.90 5.66
C ALA A 38 20.53 -5.89 4.61
N LEU A 39 20.78 -5.57 3.34
CA LEU A 39 20.29 -6.40 2.24
C LEU A 39 20.70 -7.87 2.38
N CYS A 40 21.93 -8.11 2.82
CA CYS A 40 22.42 -9.49 3.00
C CYS A 40 21.73 -10.22 4.16
N ALA A 41 21.04 -9.51 5.05
CA ALA A 41 20.34 -10.08 6.20
C ALA A 41 18.83 -10.19 5.97
N VAL A 42 18.33 -9.77 4.81
CA VAL A 42 16.89 -9.88 4.50
C VAL A 42 16.55 -11.36 4.29
N PRO A 43 15.56 -11.91 5.03
CA PRO A 43 15.15 -13.30 4.82
C PRO A 43 14.76 -13.56 3.37
N ALA A 44 15.04 -14.77 2.90
CA ALA A 44 14.82 -15.13 1.50
C ALA A 44 13.39 -14.85 1.03
N CYS A 45 12.40 -15.14 1.87
CA CYS A 45 10.99 -14.92 1.50
C CYS A 45 10.60 -13.45 1.40
N LEU A 46 11.44 -12.54 1.89
CA LEU A 46 11.17 -11.09 1.84
C LEU A 46 12.07 -10.36 0.84
N GLN A 47 13.01 -11.05 0.21
CA GLN A 47 13.96 -10.39 -0.68
C GLN A 47 13.27 -9.77 -1.89
N GLU A 48 12.29 -10.44 -2.45
CA GLU A 48 11.64 -9.92 -3.65
C GLU A 48 10.80 -8.69 -3.34
N VAL A 49 10.04 -8.67 -2.23
CA VAL A 49 9.27 -7.48 -1.86
C VAL A 49 10.20 -6.33 -1.49
N TYR A 50 11.31 -6.63 -0.82
CA TYR A 50 12.31 -5.62 -0.46
C TYR A 50 12.84 -4.95 -1.74
N ARG A 51 13.22 -5.76 -2.71
CA ARG A 51 13.75 -5.28 -3.99
C ARG A 51 12.70 -4.46 -4.74
N GLN A 52 11.47 -4.96 -4.80
CA GLN A 52 10.40 -4.27 -5.54
C GLN A 52 10.02 -2.95 -4.89
N LEU A 53 10.00 -2.87 -3.56
CA LEU A 53 9.74 -1.60 -2.89
C LEU A 53 10.87 -0.60 -3.13
N GLN A 54 12.11 -1.05 -3.12
CA GLN A 54 13.22 -0.16 -3.48
C GLN A 54 13.06 0.38 -4.91
N ALA A 55 12.67 -0.48 -5.83
CA ALA A 55 12.45 -0.08 -7.22
C ALA A 55 11.26 0.88 -7.34
N TYR A 56 10.21 0.65 -6.56
CA TYR A 56 9.06 1.55 -6.52
C TYR A 56 9.48 2.96 -6.06
N PHE A 57 10.20 3.05 -4.96
CA PHE A 57 10.65 4.36 -4.46
C PHE A 57 11.71 4.99 -5.37
N GLY A 58 12.36 4.21 -6.21
CA GLY A 58 13.30 4.71 -7.21
C GLY A 58 12.66 5.06 -8.54
N HIS A 59 11.34 5.06 -8.64
CA HIS A 59 10.60 5.30 -9.89
C HIS A 59 10.89 4.29 -10.98
N GLU A 60 11.32 3.07 -10.61
CA GLU A 60 11.64 2.01 -11.57
C GLU A 60 10.58 0.94 -11.65
N LEU A 61 9.62 0.92 -10.72
CA LEU A 61 8.57 -0.08 -10.67
C LEU A 61 7.24 0.60 -10.34
N ARG A 62 6.20 0.25 -11.07
CA ARG A 62 4.84 0.78 -10.83
C ARG A 62 3.86 -0.29 -10.40
N GLU A 63 4.10 -1.53 -10.77
CA GLU A 63 3.24 -2.65 -10.41
C GLU A 63 4.05 -3.72 -9.71
N PHE A 64 3.44 -4.30 -8.67
CA PHE A 64 4.09 -5.32 -7.88
C PHE A 64 3.66 -6.71 -8.35
N SER A 65 4.60 -7.64 -8.32
CA SER A 65 4.35 -9.04 -8.66
C SER A 65 4.88 -9.91 -7.53
N LEU A 66 4.00 -10.23 -6.59
CA LEU A 66 4.38 -10.88 -5.34
C LEU A 66 3.41 -11.99 -5.00
N THR A 67 3.87 -12.92 -4.17
CA THR A 67 3.02 -13.97 -3.60
C THR A 67 2.55 -13.50 -2.23
N TYR A 68 1.26 -13.64 -1.97
CA TYR A 68 0.64 -13.17 -0.73
C TYR A 68 0.20 -14.35 0.12
N ALA A 69 0.28 -14.15 1.43
CA ALA A 69 -0.24 -15.10 2.41
C ALA A 69 -1.58 -14.54 2.90
N PRO A 70 -2.71 -15.05 2.42
CA PRO A 70 -4.00 -14.36 2.54
C PRO A 70 -4.79 -14.75 3.79
N GLU A 71 -4.14 -14.89 4.92
CA GLU A 71 -4.83 -15.39 6.09
C GLU A 71 -5.69 -14.39 6.82
N ALA A 72 -5.49 -13.11 6.62
CA ALA A 72 -6.17 -12.09 7.42
C ALA A 72 -7.43 -11.58 6.74
N GLY A 73 -8.35 -11.10 7.56
CA GLY A 73 -9.50 -10.34 7.08
C GLY A 73 -10.75 -11.16 6.82
N THR A 74 -11.86 -10.45 6.77
CA THR A 74 -13.15 -11.03 6.39
C THR A 74 -13.24 -11.15 4.88
N GLU A 75 -14.25 -11.86 4.39
CA GLU A 75 -14.46 -11.96 2.95
C GLU A 75 -14.69 -10.59 2.32
N PHE A 76 -15.48 -9.73 2.98
CA PHE A 76 -15.72 -8.39 2.48
C PHE A 76 -14.43 -7.57 2.42
N GLN A 77 -13.61 -7.62 3.47
CA GLN A 77 -12.33 -6.93 3.48
C GLN A 77 -11.45 -7.40 2.33
N ARG A 78 -11.38 -8.71 2.12
CA ARG A 78 -10.56 -9.26 1.02
C ARG A 78 -11.06 -8.79 -0.34
N GLN A 79 -12.39 -8.68 -0.51
CA GLN A 79 -12.95 -8.16 -1.75
C GLN A 79 -12.55 -6.70 -1.97
N VAL A 80 -12.58 -5.88 -0.92
CA VAL A 80 -12.15 -4.49 -1.00
C VAL A 80 -10.67 -4.44 -1.39
N TRP A 81 -9.83 -5.19 -0.69
CA TRP A 81 -8.39 -5.17 -0.97
C TRP A 81 -8.07 -5.63 -2.39
N GLN A 82 -8.79 -6.63 -2.88
CA GLN A 82 -8.62 -7.08 -4.26
C GLN A 82 -9.02 -5.99 -5.26
N ALA A 83 -10.08 -5.26 -4.96
CA ALA A 83 -10.53 -4.16 -5.82
C ALA A 83 -9.49 -3.04 -5.89
N LEU A 84 -8.70 -2.82 -4.82
CA LEU A 84 -7.65 -1.80 -4.81
C LEU A 84 -6.64 -2.04 -5.91
N SER A 85 -6.34 -3.30 -6.20
CA SER A 85 -5.35 -3.64 -7.23
C SER A 85 -5.75 -3.14 -8.62
N GLY A 86 -7.01 -2.83 -8.82
CA GLY A 86 -7.49 -2.28 -10.08
C GLY A 86 -7.30 -0.77 -10.21
N ILE A 87 -6.83 -0.12 -9.15
CA ILE A 87 -6.56 1.33 -9.20
C ILE A 87 -5.11 1.51 -9.64
N GLY A 88 -4.92 1.92 -10.89
CA GLY A 88 -3.61 2.01 -11.48
C GLY A 88 -2.71 3.07 -10.86
N TYR A 89 -1.43 2.92 -11.11
CA TYR A 89 -0.41 3.88 -10.68
C TYR A 89 -0.75 5.28 -11.21
N GLY A 90 -0.67 6.27 -10.34
CA GLY A 90 -0.96 7.65 -10.70
C GLY A 90 -2.45 7.96 -10.81
N ARG A 91 -3.31 7.02 -10.43
CA ARG A 91 -4.76 7.20 -10.47
C ARG A 91 -5.33 7.14 -9.07
N THR A 92 -6.56 7.63 -8.93
CA THR A 92 -7.31 7.57 -7.68
C THR A 92 -8.71 7.05 -7.95
N ALA A 93 -9.35 6.56 -6.89
CA ALA A 93 -10.76 6.18 -6.92
C ALA A 93 -11.40 6.68 -5.62
N SER A 94 -12.68 7.03 -5.68
CA SER A 94 -13.40 7.38 -4.47
C SER A 94 -13.86 6.12 -3.74
N TYR A 95 -14.20 6.27 -2.46
CA TYR A 95 -14.78 5.16 -1.70
C TYR A 95 -16.08 4.68 -2.37
N LEU A 96 -16.85 5.60 -2.92
CA LEU A 96 -18.08 5.25 -3.63
C LEU A 96 -17.79 4.43 -4.88
N GLU A 97 -16.75 4.81 -5.63
CA GLU A 97 -16.38 4.06 -6.83
C GLU A 97 -15.96 2.62 -6.49
N VAL A 98 -15.22 2.45 -5.39
CA VAL A 98 -14.85 1.10 -4.94
C VAL A 98 -16.11 0.32 -4.55
N ALA A 99 -17.02 0.95 -3.81
CA ALA A 99 -18.27 0.30 -3.40
C ALA A 99 -19.09 -0.12 -4.63
N LYS A 100 -19.15 0.72 -5.66
CA LYS A 100 -19.84 0.39 -6.89
C LYS A 100 -19.20 -0.79 -7.61
N ARG A 101 -17.89 -0.88 -7.61
CA ARG A 101 -17.19 -2.03 -8.21
C ARG A 101 -17.54 -3.34 -7.52
N LEU A 102 -17.87 -3.27 -6.23
CA LEU A 102 -18.29 -4.43 -5.47
C LEU A 102 -19.80 -4.71 -5.62
N ASN A 103 -20.49 -3.97 -6.49
CA ASN A 103 -21.94 -4.05 -6.68
C ASN A 103 -22.70 -3.75 -5.38
N ASN A 104 -22.15 -2.88 -4.54
CA ASN A 104 -22.75 -2.55 -3.26
C ASN A 104 -22.53 -1.07 -2.94
N PRO A 105 -23.17 -0.16 -3.67
CA PRO A 105 -22.94 1.28 -3.50
C PRO A 105 -23.31 1.82 -2.12
N LYS A 106 -24.09 1.05 -1.33
CA LYS A 106 -24.43 1.46 0.03
C LYS A 106 -23.35 1.15 1.04
N SER A 107 -22.30 0.43 0.66
CA SER A 107 -21.26 -0.03 1.57
C SER A 107 -20.08 0.94 1.70
N VAL A 108 -20.28 2.22 1.38
CA VAL A 108 -19.18 3.20 1.36
C VAL A 108 -18.42 3.25 2.69
N ARG A 109 -19.14 3.25 3.82
CA ARG A 109 -18.49 3.26 5.14
C ARG A 109 -17.70 2.00 5.40
N ALA A 110 -18.28 0.85 5.05
CA ALA A 110 -17.60 -0.45 5.22
C ALA A 110 -16.36 -0.54 4.33
N VAL A 111 -16.44 0.02 3.11
CA VAL A 111 -15.28 0.11 2.23
C VAL A 111 -14.19 0.95 2.87
N GLY A 112 -14.57 2.10 3.44
CA GLY A 112 -13.59 2.95 4.12
C GLY A 112 -12.90 2.24 5.27
N ALA A 113 -13.67 1.52 6.10
CA ALA A 113 -13.11 0.77 7.20
C ALA A 113 -12.18 -0.34 6.71
N ALA A 114 -12.59 -1.10 5.70
CA ALA A 114 -11.77 -2.17 5.13
C ALA A 114 -10.49 -1.61 4.51
N ASN A 115 -10.60 -0.47 3.83
CA ASN A 115 -9.45 0.21 3.24
C ASN A 115 -8.42 0.57 4.33
N GLY A 116 -8.89 1.04 5.47
CA GLY A 116 -8.03 1.38 6.60
C GLY A 116 -7.38 0.18 7.27
N GLN A 117 -7.91 -1.03 7.07
CA GLN A 117 -7.38 -2.27 7.63
C GLN A 117 -6.48 -3.03 6.66
N ASN A 118 -6.15 -2.43 5.54
CA ASN A 118 -5.29 -3.07 4.54
C ASN A 118 -3.94 -3.49 5.15
N PRO A 119 -3.60 -4.78 5.10
CA PRO A 119 -2.33 -5.25 5.68
C PRO A 119 -1.11 -4.98 4.83
N LEU A 120 -1.28 -4.65 3.54
CA LEU A 120 -0.16 -4.53 2.60
C LEU A 120 -0.11 -3.12 2.01
N ALA A 121 0.29 -2.15 2.84
CA ALA A 121 0.40 -0.77 2.40
C ALA A 121 1.25 -0.68 1.11
N ILE A 122 0.92 0.22 0.23
CA ILE A 122 1.58 0.48 -1.06
C ILE A 122 1.30 -0.62 -2.09
N VAL A 123 1.56 -1.88 -1.76
CA VAL A 123 1.37 -3.01 -2.69
C VAL A 123 -0.11 -3.16 -3.05
N TRP A 124 -0.96 -3.12 -2.05
CA TRP A 124 -2.41 -2.95 -2.26
C TRP A 124 -2.69 -1.48 -2.02
N PRO A 125 -2.96 -0.70 -3.07
CA PRO A 125 -2.81 0.76 -2.99
C PRO A 125 -3.98 1.46 -2.32
N CYS A 126 -4.15 1.24 -1.01
CA CYS A 126 -5.19 1.91 -0.25
C CYS A 126 -5.00 3.42 -0.20
N HIS A 127 -3.80 3.91 -0.44
CA HIS A 127 -3.54 5.35 -0.53
C HIS A 127 -4.22 6.01 -1.73
N ARG A 128 -4.63 5.22 -2.74
CA ARG A 128 -5.28 5.74 -3.95
C ARG A 128 -6.78 5.91 -3.79
N VAL A 129 -7.34 5.55 -2.63
CA VAL A 129 -8.77 5.73 -2.37
C VAL A 129 -8.95 7.03 -1.59
N ILE A 130 -9.77 7.92 -2.12
CA ILE A 130 -9.98 9.26 -1.58
C ILE A 130 -11.47 9.53 -1.42
N GLY A 131 -11.80 10.64 -0.75
CA GLY A 131 -13.20 11.06 -0.62
C GLY A 131 -13.81 11.43 -1.96
N THR A 132 -15.12 11.34 -2.05
CA THR A 132 -15.85 11.66 -3.28
C THR A 132 -15.61 13.11 -3.73
N ASP A 133 -15.38 14.00 -2.77
CA ASP A 133 -15.07 15.40 -3.04
C ASP A 133 -13.56 15.64 -3.28
N GLY A 134 -12.77 14.58 -3.35
CA GLY A 134 -11.33 14.68 -3.55
C GLY A 134 -10.54 14.84 -2.27
N SER A 135 -11.20 14.87 -1.10
CA SER A 135 -10.51 15.06 0.17
C SER A 135 -9.72 13.81 0.55
N LEU A 136 -8.61 14.02 1.25
CA LEU A 136 -7.82 12.93 1.79
C LEU A 136 -8.33 12.59 3.19
N THR A 137 -8.78 11.36 3.35
CA THR A 137 -9.30 10.88 4.62
C THR A 137 -8.68 9.54 4.94
N GLY A 138 -8.47 9.28 6.22
CA GLY A 138 -8.10 7.98 6.75
C GLY A 138 -6.97 7.25 6.05
N TYR A 139 -5.83 7.15 6.70
CA TYR A 139 -4.74 6.30 6.22
C TYR A 139 -3.99 5.79 7.44
N ALA A 140 -3.77 4.46 7.52
CA ALA A 140 -3.11 3.87 8.67
C ALA A 140 -1.71 4.44 8.87
N GLY A 141 -1.03 4.79 7.80
CA GLY A 141 0.29 5.42 7.87
C GLY A 141 0.28 6.91 8.12
N GLY A 142 -0.91 7.52 8.27
CA GLY A 142 -1.06 8.96 8.46
C GLY A 142 -1.29 9.70 7.16
N LEU A 143 -2.05 10.80 7.22
CA LEU A 143 -2.43 11.54 6.03
C LEU A 143 -1.22 12.12 5.29
N HIS A 144 -0.17 12.47 6.03
CA HIS A 144 1.05 13.00 5.40
C HIS A 144 1.70 11.98 4.46
N ARG A 145 1.67 10.69 4.84
CA ARG A 145 2.20 9.63 3.98
C ARG A 145 1.28 9.37 2.80
N LYS A 146 -0.03 9.42 3.02
CA LYS A 146 -1.00 9.27 1.93
C LYS A 146 -0.79 10.35 0.87
N LYS A 147 -0.69 11.59 1.30
CA LYS A 147 -0.46 12.72 0.40
C LYS A 147 0.86 12.55 -0.35
N TRP A 148 1.91 12.17 0.37
CA TRP A 148 3.22 11.98 -0.25
C TRP A 148 3.17 10.91 -1.35
N LEU A 149 2.52 9.77 -1.07
CA LEU A 149 2.43 8.69 -2.03
C LEU A 149 1.64 9.11 -3.28
N LEU A 150 0.54 9.82 -3.08
CA LEU A 150 -0.25 10.32 -4.21
C LEU A 150 0.55 11.27 -5.08
N GLU A 151 1.27 12.19 -4.47
CA GLU A 151 2.10 13.14 -5.21
C GLU A 151 3.27 12.44 -5.89
N PHE A 152 3.86 11.46 -5.21
CA PHE A 152 4.97 10.69 -5.76
C PHE A 152 4.57 9.96 -7.04
N GLU A 153 3.32 9.49 -7.10
CA GLU A 153 2.83 8.73 -8.24
C GLU A 153 2.31 9.62 -9.38
N GLN A 154 2.35 10.93 -9.24
CA GLN A 154 1.81 11.84 -10.24
C GLN A 154 2.83 12.17 -11.32
N PRO A 155 2.81 11.48 -12.47
CA PRO A 155 3.81 11.74 -13.52
C PRO A 155 3.66 13.13 -14.14
N THR A 156 2.46 13.71 -14.12
CA THR A 156 2.21 15.02 -14.70
C THR A 156 2.91 16.13 -13.95
N ARG A 157 3.20 15.92 -12.67
CA ARG A 157 3.93 16.94 -11.90
C ARG A 157 5.35 17.13 -12.38
N GLN A 158 5.93 16.09 -12.93
CA GLN A 158 7.29 16.17 -13.45
C GLN A 158 7.37 17.01 -14.71
N GLY A 159 6.30 17.05 -15.47
CA GLY A 159 6.21 17.88 -16.65
C GLY A 159 5.91 19.33 -16.33
N GLY A 160 5.67 19.63 -15.18
CA GLY A 160 5.24 20.95 -14.77
C GLY A 160 3.85 21.20 -15.21
N LEU A 161 3.45 20.72 -15.60
CA LEU A 161 2.40 20.81 -16.07
C LEU A 161 1.36 20.96 -15.60
N PHE A 162 1.24 20.89 -15.40
CA PHE A 162 0.66 20.85 -15.03
C PHE A 162 0.35 21.01 -14.97
N GLY A 163 0.31 20.78 -15.17
CA GLY A 163 0.15 20.86 -15.11
C GLY A 163 0.01 20.59 -15.06
#